data_1dffb1551e4e8bfb5a8048f43ec84ac1
#
_entry.id   1dffb1551e4e8bfb5a8048f43ec84ac1
#
_cell.length_a   1.000
_cell.length_b   1.000
_cell.length_c   1.000
_cell.angle_alpha   90.00
_cell.angle_beta   90.00
_cell.angle_gamma   90.00
#
_symmetry.space_group_name_H-M   'P 1'
#
loop_
_entity.id
_entity.type
_entity.pdbx_description
1 polymer ?
#
loop_
_entity_poly.entity_id
_entity_poly.type
_entity_poly.pdbx_seq_one_letter_code
_entity_poly.pdbx_strand_id
1 'polypeptide(L)'
;MPKFVIERDLPGAGKLSAQELQGIAQKSCSVLQGMGPLIQWVQSYVTDDKIYCVYVAPDEAAVRKHAKQGGFPANRVARVRSVIDPTTAE
;
A
#
# COMPACT_ATOMS: atom_id res chain seq x y z
N MET A 1 12.90 -4.37 8.79
CA MET A 1 12.78 -4.00 7.37
C MET A 1 12.18 -2.61 7.25
N PRO A 2 12.53 -1.84 6.24
CA PRO A 2 11.97 -0.51 6.05
C PRO A 2 10.47 -0.54 5.73
N LYS A 3 9.83 0.58 6.03
CA LYS A 3 8.42 0.81 5.74
C LYS A 3 8.31 1.76 4.55
N PHE A 4 7.34 1.51 3.68
CA PHE A 4 7.10 2.32 2.49
C PHE A 4 5.67 2.81 2.45
N VAL A 5 5.48 4.04 1.95
CA VAL A 5 4.16 4.59 1.63
C VAL A 5 4.04 4.69 0.13
N ILE A 6 2.97 4.12 -0.43
CA ILE A 6 2.71 4.15 -1.86
C ILE A 6 1.50 5.04 -2.10
N GLU A 7 1.66 6.01 -2.99
CA GLU A 7 0.56 6.83 -3.46
C GLU A 7 0.07 6.26 -4.79
N ARG A 8 -1.22 5.95 -4.86
CA ARG A 8 -1.86 5.41 -6.06
C ARG A 8 -2.96 6.36 -6.50
N ASP A 9 -2.87 6.86 -7.73
CA ASP A 9 -3.92 7.67 -8.32
C ASP A 9 -5.03 6.75 -8.81
N LEU A 10 -6.21 6.93 -8.26
CA LEU A 10 -7.39 6.14 -8.62
C LEU A 10 -8.61 7.05 -8.56
N PRO A 11 -8.91 7.74 -9.68
CA PRO A 11 -10.07 8.64 -9.73
C PRO A 11 -11.35 7.92 -9.29
N GLY A 12 -12.09 8.54 -8.39
CA GLY A 12 -13.31 7.96 -7.86
C GLY A 12 -13.14 6.89 -6.78
N ALA A 13 -11.92 6.73 -6.25
CA ALA A 13 -11.65 5.72 -5.23
C ALA A 13 -12.60 5.81 -4.03
N GLY A 14 -12.94 7.03 -3.61
CA GLY A 14 -13.84 7.24 -2.49
C GLY A 14 -15.27 6.79 -2.72
N LYS A 15 -15.64 6.50 -3.97
CA LYS A 15 -16.97 6.00 -4.34
C LYS A 15 -17.04 4.49 -4.48
N LEU A 16 -15.92 3.79 -4.29
CA LEU A 16 -15.91 2.33 -4.35
C LEU A 16 -16.75 1.76 -3.22
N SER A 17 -17.55 0.73 -3.55
CA SER A 17 -18.37 0.03 -2.55
C SER A 17 -17.50 -0.81 -1.63
N ALA A 18 -18.03 -1.21 -0.48
CA ALA A 18 -17.35 -2.11 0.43
C ALA A 18 -17.00 -3.43 -0.27
N GLN A 19 -17.85 -3.92 -1.15
CA GLN A 19 -17.60 -5.14 -1.91
C GLN A 19 -16.44 -4.96 -2.90
N GLU A 20 -16.38 -3.82 -3.59
CA GLU A 20 -15.28 -3.52 -4.51
C GLU A 20 -13.95 -3.40 -3.76
N LEU A 21 -13.96 -2.73 -2.60
CA LEU A 21 -12.77 -2.62 -1.75
C LEU A 21 -12.32 -4.00 -1.24
N GLN A 22 -13.28 -4.86 -0.89
CA GLN A 22 -12.97 -6.23 -0.48
C GLN A 22 -12.26 -7.00 -1.60
N GLY A 23 -12.73 -6.86 -2.83
CA GLY A 23 -12.10 -7.50 -3.99
C GLY A 23 -10.67 -7.02 -4.22
N ILE A 24 -10.42 -5.73 -4.06
CA ILE A 24 -9.08 -5.16 -4.17
C ILE A 24 -8.18 -5.74 -3.08
N ALA A 25 -8.66 -5.79 -1.84
CA ALA A 25 -7.90 -6.33 -0.73
C ALA A 25 -7.59 -7.82 -0.91
N GLN A 26 -8.55 -8.59 -1.39
CA GLN A 26 -8.36 -10.01 -1.68
C GLN A 26 -7.30 -10.23 -2.75
N LYS A 27 -7.31 -9.41 -3.79
CA LYS A 27 -6.31 -9.49 -4.86
C LYS A 27 -4.92 -9.16 -4.32
N SER A 28 -4.80 -8.12 -3.51
CA SER A 28 -3.54 -7.76 -2.88
C SER A 28 -3.00 -8.88 -2.01
N CYS A 29 -3.83 -9.47 -1.17
CA CYS A 29 -3.44 -10.61 -0.34
C CYS A 29 -2.98 -11.81 -1.16
N SER A 30 -3.67 -12.10 -2.26
CA SER A 30 -3.30 -13.20 -3.16
C SER A 30 -1.92 -12.98 -3.76
N VAL A 31 -1.62 -11.77 -4.22
CA VAL A 31 -0.29 -11.43 -4.77
C VAL A 31 0.77 -11.57 -3.69
N LEU A 32 0.51 -11.08 -2.47
CA LEU A 32 1.44 -11.16 -1.35
C LEU A 32 1.77 -12.61 -0.98
N GLN A 33 0.79 -13.49 -1.01
CA GLN A 33 1.02 -14.91 -0.73
C GLN A 33 2.02 -15.53 -1.72
N GLY A 34 1.94 -15.13 -2.98
CA GLY A 34 2.86 -15.60 -4.02
C GLY A 34 4.27 -15.00 -3.91
N MET A 35 4.42 -13.88 -3.23
CA MET A 35 5.71 -13.19 -3.07
C MET A 35 6.49 -13.62 -1.83
N GLY A 36 5.85 -14.36 -0.92
CA GLY A 36 6.49 -14.85 0.30
C GLY A 36 6.45 -13.85 1.46
N PRO A 37 7.13 -14.18 2.58
CA PRO A 37 6.96 -13.45 3.84
C PRO A 37 7.75 -12.14 3.94
N LEU A 38 8.58 -11.80 2.97
CA LEU A 38 9.45 -10.61 3.05
C LEU A 38 8.72 -9.30 2.83
N ILE A 39 7.51 -9.33 2.27
CA ILE A 39 6.69 -8.14 2.07
C ILE A 39 5.39 -8.28 2.86
N GLN A 40 5.04 -7.24 3.61
CA GLN A 40 3.85 -7.24 4.45
C GLN A 40 3.04 -5.99 4.18
N TRP A 41 1.75 -6.16 3.99
CA TRP A 41 0.81 -5.06 3.85
C TRP A 41 0.28 -4.69 5.24
N VAL A 42 0.49 -3.44 5.64
CA VAL A 42 0.07 -2.96 6.96
C VAL A 42 -1.38 -2.47 6.89
N GLN A 43 -1.63 -1.49 6.06
CA GLN A 43 -2.97 -0.94 5.85
C GLN A 43 -2.95 0.03 4.67
N SER A 44 -4.15 0.42 4.24
CA SER A 44 -4.31 1.43 3.19
C SER A 44 -5.37 2.43 3.59
N TYR A 45 -5.20 3.67 3.15
CA TYR A 45 -6.17 4.74 3.33
C TYR A 45 -6.78 5.07 1.99
N VAL A 46 -8.11 5.02 1.90
CA VAL A 46 -8.84 5.35 0.69
C VAL A 46 -9.36 6.78 0.83
N THR A 47 -8.98 7.64 -0.11
CA THR A 47 -9.46 9.02 -0.19
C THR A 47 -10.37 9.16 -1.41
N ASP A 48 -10.79 10.38 -1.73
CA ASP A 48 -11.73 10.58 -2.84
C ASP A 48 -11.18 10.09 -4.18
N ASP A 49 -9.90 10.35 -4.45
CA ASP A 49 -9.29 10.05 -5.74
C ASP A 49 -7.95 9.33 -5.66
N LYS A 50 -7.56 8.89 -4.47
CA LYS A 50 -6.28 8.21 -4.25
C LYS A 50 -6.39 7.13 -3.19
N ILE A 51 -5.44 6.20 -3.24
CA ILE A 51 -5.24 5.23 -2.17
C ILE A 51 -3.79 5.35 -1.72
N TYR A 52 -3.59 5.45 -0.41
CA TYR A 52 -2.27 5.47 0.21
C TYR A 52 -2.07 4.15 0.94
N CYS A 53 -1.08 3.38 0.51
CA CYS A 53 -0.81 2.05 1.07
C CYS A 53 0.48 2.04 1.85
N VAL A 54 0.51 1.31 2.96
CA VAL A 54 1.69 1.16 3.80
C VAL A 54 2.12 -0.30 3.77
N TYR A 55 3.39 -0.52 3.41
CA TYR A 55 4.01 -1.84 3.36
C TYR A 55 5.31 -1.87 4.14
N VAL A 56 5.67 -3.04 4.65
CA VAL A 56 7.00 -3.33 5.15
C VAL A 56 7.65 -4.29 4.15
N ALA A 57 8.83 -3.93 3.65
CA ALA A 57 9.50 -4.68 2.60
C ALA A 57 11.01 -4.43 2.67
N PRO A 58 11.85 -5.32 2.10
CA PRO A 58 13.30 -5.14 2.13
C PRO A 58 13.77 -3.92 1.31
N ASP A 59 13.07 -3.60 0.22
CA ASP A 59 13.45 -2.49 -0.65
C ASP A 59 12.25 -2.01 -1.48
N GLU A 60 12.45 -0.90 -2.19
CA GLU A 60 11.44 -0.33 -3.08
C GLU A 60 11.09 -1.28 -4.23
N ALA A 61 12.06 -2.04 -4.72
CA ALA A 61 11.84 -2.96 -5.84
C ALA A 61 10.79 -4.03 -5.50
N ALA A 62 10.78 -4.53 -4.26
CA ALA A 62 9.78 -5.49 -3.81
C ALA A 62 8.38 -4.89 -3.83
N VAL A 63 8.25 -3.64 -3.40
CA VAL A 63 6.98 -2.91 -3.39
C VAL A 63 6.46 -2.70 -4.80
N ARG A 64 7.33 -2.28 -5.72
CA ARG A 64 6.96 -2.07 -7.13
C ARG A 64 6.62 -3.39 -7.82
N LYS A 65 7.29 -4.48 -7.47
CA LYS A 65 6.98 -5.81 -7.99
C LYS A 65 5.56 -6.23 -7.58
N HIS A 66 5.19 -6.01 -6.33
CA HIS A 66 3.83 -6.27 -5.84
C HIS A 66 2.80 -5.50 -6.66
N ALA A 67 3.03 -4.21 -6.85
CA ALA A 67 2.13 -3.37 -7.63
C ALA A 67 1.98 -3.88 -9.06
N LYS A 68 3.07 -4.25 -9.69
CA LYS A 68 3.07 -4.76 -11.07
C LYS A 68 2.32 -6.09 -11.18
N GLN A 69 2.55 -7.01 -10.27
CA GLN A 69 1.89 -8.31 -10.30
C GLN A 69 0.39 -8.20 -10.01
N GLY A 70 0.00 -7.27 -9.16
CA GLY A 70 -1.40 -7.01 -8.86
C GLY A 70 -2.11 -6.13 -9.88
N GLY A 71 -1.38 -5.50 -10.78
CA GLY A 71 -1.95 -4.53 -11.70
C GLY A 71 -2.39 -3.25 -11.01
N PHE A 72 -1.79 -2.93 -9.86
CA PHE A 72 -2.10 -1.71 -9.12
C PHE A 72 -1.24 -0.56 -9.58
N PRO A 73 -1.78 0.68 -9.67
CA PRO A 73 -0.93 1.83 -9.95
C PRO A 73 0.02 2.09 -8.77
N ALA A 74 1.22 2.56 -9.07
CA ALA A 74 2.20 2.95 -8.07
C ALA A 74 2.82 4.26 -8.54
N ASN A 75 2.07 5.35 -8.42
CA ASN A 75 2.46 6.65 -8.92
C ASN A 75 3.64 7.22 -8.15
N ARG A 76 3.68 6.95 -6.85
CA ARG A 76 4.79 7.38 -6.02
C ARG A 76 5.04 6.36 -4.92
N VAL A 77 6.30 6.02 -4.70
CA VAL A 77 6.75 5.16 -3.61
C VAL A 77 7.77 5.94 -2.79
N ALA A 78 7.53 6.05 -1.49
CA ALA A 78 8.41 6.77 -0.59
C ALA A 78 8.80 5.89 0.59
N ARG A 79 10.11 5.85 0.90
CA ARG A 79 10.59 5.15 2.07
C ARG A 79 10.35 6.01 3.31
N VAL A 80 9.73 5.43 4.33
CA VAL A 80 9.52 6.10 5.62
C VAL A 80 10.86 6.20 6.35
N ARG A 81 11.24 7.40 6.75
CA ARG A 81 12.47 7.65 7.50
C ARG A 81 12.24 7.69 9.01
N SER A 82 11.12 8.23 9.43
CA SER A 82 10.74 8.27 10.83
C SER A 82 9.23 8.41 10.95
N VAL A 83 8.71 8.09 12.12
CA VAL A 83 7.30 8.24 12.44
C VAL A 83 7.20 9.20 13.62
N ILE A 84 6.36 10.19 13.51
CA ILE A 84 6.09 11.13 14.61
C ILE A 84 4.61 11.08 14.96
N ASP A 85 4.32 11.32 16.23
CA ASP A 85 2.96 11.38 16.76
C ASP A 85 2.94 12.31 17.97
N PRO A 86 1.79 12.50 18.65
CA PRO A 86 1.75 13.40 19.80
C PRO A 86 2.76 13.09 20.89
N THR A 87 3.16 11.82 21.08
CA THR A 87 4.16 11.46 22.09
C THR A 87 5.54 11.99 21.74
N THR A 88 5.80 12.27 20.46
CA THR A 88 7.06 12.85 20.01
C THR A 88 7.28 14.24 20.62
N ALA A 89 6.20 14.94 20.95
CA ALA A 89 6.28 16.28 21.56
C ALA A 89 6.63 16.26 23.05
N GLU A 90 6.67 15.11 23.68
CA GLU A 90 6.95 14.96 25.12
C GLU A 90 8.43 15.03 25.45
#